data_51ae99871a5ea3c5e67fbcf594b75f68
#
_entry.id   51ae99871a5ea3c5e67fbcf594b75f68
#
_cell.length_a   1.000
_cell.length_b   1.000
_cell.length_c   1.000
_cell.angle_alpha   90.00
_cell.angle_beta   90.00
_cell.angle_gamma   90.00
#
_symmetry.space_group_name_H-M   'P 1'
#
loop_
_entity.id
_entity.type
_entity.pdbx_description
1 polymer ?
#
loop_
_entity_poly.entity_id
_entity_poly.type
_entity_poly.pdbx_seq_one_letter_code
_entity_poly.pdbx_strand_id
1 'polypeptide(L)'
;MTANAKNKKVTDQVSVQTKDSATLRVWDPAVRVFHWGLVAAFATAWLTADEVQTVHEFAGYTIAGLVTFRLIWGFAGSRYARFAQFVKGPGATLAYLGSMLRGGERRYLGHNPAGAAMIVALLLTLSGTAFTGWLMAEPDRVAMLPALPQIVAPAWADDDGDEYGEGGKVEDALEEIHETLANLMLVLAALHVGGVVLASVRHRENLARAMITGEKRAAEPCDIA
;
A
#
# COMPACT_ATOMS: atom_id res chain seq x y z
N MET A 1 46.12 18.61 37.55
CA MET A 1 45.70 17.36 36.87
C MET A 1 44.16 17.20 36.71
N THR A 2 43.33 18.11 37.17
CA THR A 2 41.85 17.98 37.22
C THR A 2 41.09 18.54 35.99
N ALA A 3 41.70 19.41 35.18
CA ALA A 3 41.01 20.02 34.01
C ALA A 3 40.88 19.08 32.80
N ASN A 4 41.84 18.16 32.63
CA ASN A 4 41.87 17.26 31.45
C ASN A 4 40.83 16.12 31.58
N ALA A 5 40.51 15.67 32.80
CA ALA A 5 39.52 14.64 33.04
C ALA A 5 38.05 15.15 32.82
N LYS A 6 37.80 16.43 33.11
CA LYS A 6 36.51 17.05 32.91
C LYS A 6 36.22 17.25 31.41
N ASN A 7 37.22 17.67 30.65
CA ASN A 7 37.10 17.88 29.21
C ASN A 7 36.87 16.56 28.43
N LYS A 8 37.55 15.46 28.87
CA LYS A 8 37.37 14.13 28.29
C LYS A 8 35.95 13.59 28.54
N LYS A 9 35.38 13.77 29.76
CA LYS A 9 33.99 13.37 30.05
C LYS A 9 32.94 14.15 29.25
N VAL A 10 33.17 15.45 29.05
CA VAL A 10 32.25 16.28 28.22
C VAL A 10 32.32 15.86 26.75
N THR A 11 33.50 15.58 26.23
CA THR A 11 33.69 15.10 24.86
C THR A 11 33.08 13.72 24.66
N ASP A 12 33.24 12.80 25.61
CA ASP A 12 32.63 11.46 25.57
C ASP A 12 31.09 11.53 25.71
N GLN A 13 30.55 12.43 26.52
CA GLN A 13 29.12 12.62 26.64
C GLN A 13 28.52 13.27 25.37
N VAL A 14 29.18 14.23 24.75
CA VAL A 14 28.77 14.83 23.48
C VAL A 14 28.83 13.80 22.35
N SER A 15 29.83 12.94 22.30
CA SER A 15 29.97 11.89 21.30
C SER A 15 28.96 10.75 21.46
N VAL A 16 28.52 10.44 22.70
CA VAL A 16 27.45 9.47 22.97
C VAL A 16 26.08 10.05 22.60
N GLN A 17 25.84 11.33 22.87
CA GLN A 17 24.58 12.00 22.56
C GLN A 17 24.39 12.23 21.04
N THR A 18 25.46 12.38 20.26
CA THR A 18 25.41 12.48 18.81
C THR A 18 25.18 11.12 18.11
N LYS A 19 25.41 10.00 18.79
CA LYS A 19 25.20 8.66 18.24
C LYS A 19 23.74 8.20 18.37
N ASP A 20 22.99 8.68 19.38
CA ASP A 20 21.57 8.34 19.60
C ASP A 20 20.58 9.13 18.71
N SER A 21 21.02 10.16 18.02
CA SER A 21 20.18 10.96 17.12
C SER A 21 20.27 10.56 15.64
N ALA A 22 20.91 9.43 15.32
CA ALA A 22 21.14 9.04 13.93
C ALA A 22 19.90 8.50 13.21
N THR A 23 18.84 8.08 13.91
CA THR A 23 17.62 7.52 13.35
C THR A 23 16.35 8.13 13.94
N LEU A 24 15.28 8.14 13.14
CA LEU A 24 13.93 8.54 13.55
C LEU A 24 12.98 7.39 13.32
N ARG A 25 12.21 6.99 14.33
CA ARG A 25 11.17 5.98 14.19
C ARG A 25 9.96 6.58 13.47
N VAL A 26 9.70 6.09 12.26
CA VAL A 26 8.61 6.56 11.38
C VAL A 26 7.50 5.52 11.30
N TRP A 27 7.84 4.25 11.07
CA TRP A 27 6.86 3.19 10.87
C TRP A 27 6.61 2.42 12.17
N ASP A 28 5.38 2.43 12.62
CA ASP A 28 4.98 1.64 13.78
C ASP A 28 4.91 0.13 13.45
N PRO A 29 5.02 -0.77 14.48
CA PRO A 29 5.00 -2.20 14.25
C PRO A 29 3.74 -2.69 13.55
N ALA A 30 2.56 -2.08 13.83
CA ALA A 30 1.29 -2.49 13.25
C ALA A 30 1.27 -2.26 11.72
N VAL A 31 1.77 -1.11 11.25
CA VAL A 31 1.91 -0.82 9.80
C VAL A 31 2.90 -1.80 9.14
N ARG A 32 3.97 -2.17 9.81
CA ARG A 32 4.99 -3.10 9.27
C ARG A 32 4.45 -4.52 9.16
N VAL A 33 3.78 -5.02 10.19
CA VAL A 33 3.15 -6.35 10.19
C VAL A 33 2.05 -6.40 9.13
N PHE A 34 1.20 -5.37 9.06
CA PHE A 34 0.21 -5.22 8.00
C PHE A 34 0.86 -5.31 6.61
N HIS A 35 1.91 -4.54 6.35
CA HIS A 35 2.55 -4.47 5.04
C HIS A 35 3.12 -5.82 4.61
N TRP A 36 3.92 -6.46 5.46
CA TRP A 36 4.54 -7.74 5.11
C TRP A 36 3.53 -8.89 5.09
N GLY A 37 2.54 -8.86 5.96
CA GLY A 37 1.41 -9.79 5.93
C GLY A 37 0.61 -9.67 4.63
N LEU A 38 0.37 -8.44 4.18
CA LEU A 38 -0.31 -8.19 2.91
C LEU A 38 0.50 -8.68 1.70
N VAL A 39 1.81 -8.43 1.68
CA VAL A 39 2.70 -8.93 0.62
C VAL A 39 2.65 -10.47 0.56
N ALA A 40 2.74 -11.14 1.72
CA ALA A 40 2.69 -12.59 1.78
C ALA A 40 1.32 -13.13 1.34
N ALA A 41 0.21 -12.56 1.83
CA ALA A 41 -1.14 -12.98 1.49
C ALA A 41 -1.45 -12.76 0.00
N PHE A 42 -1.05 -11.60 -0.55
CA PHE A 42 -1.24 -11.32 -1.99
C PHE A 42 -0.43 -12.27 -2.87
N ALA A 43 0.84 -12.52 -2.54
CA ALA A 43 1.67 -13.49 -3.27
C ALA A 43 1.07 -14.90 -3.19
N THR A 44 0.56 -15.31 -2.03
CA THR A 44 -0.13 -16.60 -1.87
C THR A 44 -1.39 -16.67 -2.74
N ALA A 45 -2.26 -15.65 -2.69
CA ALA A 45 -3.49 -15.61 -3.49
C ALA A 45 -3.16 -15.68 -4.98
N TRP A 46 -2.19 -14.92 -5.45
CA TRP A 46 -1.79 -14.93 -6.85
C TRP A 46 -1.25 -16.28 -7.31
N LEU A 47 -0.36 -16.91 -6.52
CA LEU A 47 0.26 -18.18 -6.88
C LEU A 47 -0.68 -19.39 -6.79
N THR A 48 -1.82 -19.25 -6.13
CA THR A 48 -2.78 -20.35 -5.91
C THR A 48 -4.11 -20.14 -6.64
N ALA A 49 -4.24 -19.09 -7.43
CA ALA A 49 -5.48 -18.73 -8.12
C ALA A 49 -6.03 -19.89 -8.96
N ASP A 50 -5.16 -20.54 -9.75
CA ASP A 50 -5.54 -21.60 -10.68
C ASP A 50 -5.32 -23.02 -10.11
N GLU A 51 -4.61 -23.15 -8.98
CA GLU A 51 -4.11 -24.45 -8.50
C GLU A 51 -4.87 -24.95 -7.26
N VAL A 52 -5.13 -24.07 -6.28
CA VAL A 52 -5.67 -24.46 -4.98
C VAL A 52 -6.69 -23.44 -4.47
N GLN A 53 -7.93 -23.59 -4.91
CA GLN A 53 -9.05 -22.68 -4.59
C GLN A 53 -9.16 -22.35 -3.10
N THR A 54 -9.12 -23.34 -2.22
CA THR A 54 -9.23 -23.13 -0.76
C THR A 54 -8.14 -22.24 -0.19
N VAL A 55 -6.90 -22.36 -0.72
CA VAL A 55 -5.78 -21.51 -0.27
C VAL A 55 -5.93 -20.10 -0.81
N HIS A 56 -6.37 -19.97 -2.07
CA HIS A 56 -6.69 -18.68 -2.68
C HIS A 56 -7.75 -17.93 -1.87
N GLU A 57 -8.86 -18.57 -1.55
CA GLU A 57 -9.93 -17.97 -0.75
C GLU A 57 -9.46 -17.56 0.65
N PHE A 58 -8.72 -18.44 1.34
CA PHE A 58 -8.17 -18.11 2.66
C PHE A 58 -7.23 -16.90 2.60
N ALA A 59 -6.38 -16.82 1.58
CA ALA A 59 -5.52 -15.67 1.34
C ALA A 59 -6.34 -14.41 1.03
N GLY A 60 -7.41 -14.53 0.24
CA GLY A 60 -8.36 -13.45 -0.06
C GLY A 60 -9.03 -12.90 1.20
N TYR A 61 -9.56 -13.74 2.07
CA TYR A 61 -10.12 -13.32 3.36
C TYR A 61 -9.07 -12.69 4.28
N THR A 62 -7.84 -13.19 4.25
CA THR A 62 -6.72 -12.58 4.99
C THR A 62 -6.44 -11.16 4.48
N ILE A 63 -6.41 -10.97 3.15
CA ILE A 63 -6.27 -9.64 2.53
C ILE A 63 -7.42 -8.72 2.96
N ALA A 64 -8.67 -9.18 2.91
CA ALA A 64 -9.83 -8.40 3.32
C ALA A 64 -9.72 -7.94 4.79
N GLY A 65 -9.32 -8.84 5.69
CA GLY A 65 -9.07 -8.52 7.10
C GLY A 65 -7.95 -7.50 7.30
N LEU A 66 -6.84 -7.66 6.59
CA LEU A 66 -5.70 -6.75 6.65
C LEU A 66 -6.05 -5.36 6.08
N VAL A 67 -6.78 -5.29 4.97
CA VAL A 67 -7.24 -4.02 4.39
C VAL A 67 -8.20 -3.32 5.35
N THR A 68 -9.17 -4.04 5.92
CA THR A 68 -10.09 -3.49 6.93
C THR A 68 -9.31 -2.92 8.13
N PHE A 69 -8.35 -3.70 8.66
CA PHE A 69 -7.46 -3.23 9.72
C PHE A 69 -6.73 -1.94 9.30
N ARG A 70 -6.18 -1.89 8.08
CA ARG A 70 -5.44 -0.72 7.58
C ARG A 70 -6.32 0.52 7.46
N LEU A 71 -7.55 0.36 7.01
CA LEU A 71 -8.52 1.45 6.94
C LEU A 71 -8.79 2.02 8.33
N ILE A 72 -9.11 1.17 9.31
CA ILE A 72 -9.33 1.59 10.71
C ILE A 72 -8.07 2.26 11.28
N TRP A 73 -6.89 1.65 11.10
CA TRP A 73 -5.61 2.18 11.57
C TRP A 73 -5.21 3.49 10.88
N GLY A 74 -5.71 3.71 9.67
CA GLY A 74 -5.55 4.96 8.93
C GLY A 74 -6.25 6.17 9.57
N PHE A 75 -7.24 5.94 10.43
CA PHE A 75 -7.92 6.99 11.20
C PHE A 75 -7.42 7.05 12.65
N ALA A 76 -7.25 5.90 13.31
CA ALA A 76 -6.97 5.79 14.74
C ALA A 76 -5.47 5.58 15.08
N GLY A 77 -4.64 5.22 14.09
CA GLY A 77 -3.26 4.80 14.30
C GLY A 77 -2.27 5.91 14.63
N SER A 78 -0.98 5.56 14.55
CA SER A 78 0.14 6.47 14.81
C SER A 78 0.18 7.64 13.83
N ARG A 79 0.93 8.70 14.16
CA ARG A 79 1.00 9.94 13.37
C ARG A 79 1.25 9.67 11.88
N TYR A 80 2.25 8.87 11.52
CA TYR A 80 2.61 8.60 10.13
C TYR A 80 1.74 7.53 9.46
N ALA A 81 0.88 6.82 10.23
CA ALA A 81 -0.10 5.89 9.70
C ALA A 81 -1.40 6.56 9.24
N ARG A 82 -1.74 7.74 9.79
CA ARG A 82 -3.01 8.41 9.53
C ARG A 82 -3.08 9.00 8.12
N PHE A 83 -4.20 8.75 7.44
CA PHE A 83 -4.46 9.28 6.10
C PHE A 83 -4.40 10.81 6.06
N ALA A 84 -4.95 11.50 7.06
CA ALA A 84 -4.92 12.96 7.17
C ALA A 84 -3.49 13.55 7.16
N GLN A 85 -2.49 12.77 7.59
CA GLN A 85 -1.10 13.21 7.62
C GLN A 85 -0.48 13.25 6.21
N PHE A 86 -0.77 12.28 5.38
CA PHE A 86 -0.03 12.09 4.13
C PHE A 86 -0.88 12.20 2.86
N VAL A 87 -2.19 11.95 2.90
CA VAL A 87 -3.04 12.09 1.70
C VAL A 87 -3.18 13.56 1.36
N LYS A 88 -2.70 13.93 0.19
CA LYS A 88 -2.76 15.28 -0.37
C LYS A 88 -3.63 15.28 -1.62
N GLY A 89 -4.13 16.44 -2.00
CA GLY A 89 -4.92 16.58 -3.22
C GLY A 89 -4.11 16.26 -4.49
N PRO A 90 -4.79 15.99 -5.62
CA PRO A 90 -4.14 15.60 -6.88
C PRO A 90 -3.14 16.64 -7.39
N GLY A 91 -3.40 17.93 -7.18
CA GLY A 91 -2.45 18.99 -7.54
C GLY A 91 -1.10 18.89 -6.83
N ALA A 92 -1.08 18.51 -5.55
CA ALA A 92 0.16 18.30 -4.82
C ALA A 92 0.94 17.08 -5.35
N THR A 93 0.24 16.02 -5.73
CA THR A 93 0.84 14.82 -6.34
C THR A 93 1.47 15.16 -7.69
N LEU A 94 0.76 15.88 -8.56
CA LEU A 94 1.28 16.30 -9.87
C LEU A 94 2.48 17.26 -9.73
N ALA A 95 2.39 18.22 -8.81
CA ALA A 95 3.50 19.14 -8.52
C ALA A 95 4.74 18.38 -8.01
N TYR A 96 4.55 17.38 -7.14
CA TYR A 96 5.64 16.53 -6.66
C TYR A 96 6.27 15.71 -7.78
N LEU A 97 5.47 15.07 -8.63
CA LEU A 97 5.95 14.31 -9.79
C LEU A 97 6.73 15.22 -10.75
N GLY A 98 6.22 16.42 -11.02
CA GLY A 98 6.92 17.42 -11.82
C GLY A 98 8.25 17.87 -11.21
N SER A 99 8.35 18.01 -9.88
CA SER A 99 9.60 18.33 -9.19
C SER A 99 10.59 17.17 -9.24
N MET A 100 10.08 15.94 -9.12
CA MET A 100 10.88 14.72 -9.21
C MET A 100 11.51 14.55 -10.61
N LEU A 101 10.78 14.84 -11.68
CA LEU A 101 11.33 14.81 -13.04
C LEU A 101 12.43 15.85 -13.26
N ARG A 102 12.39 16.99 -12.56
CA ARG A 102 13.40 18.05 -12.59
C ARG A 102 14.53 17.87 -11.56
N GLY A 103 14.48 16.81 -10.75
CA GLY A 103 15.51 16.53 -9.72
C GLY A 103 15.50 17.48 -8.52
N GLY A 104 14.38 18.21 -8.31
CA GLY A 104 14.23 19.19 -7.23
C GLY A 104 13.30 18.75 -6.10
N GLU A 105 12.96 17.46 -6.01
CA GLU A 105 12.08 16.95 -4.97
C GLU A 105 12.72 16.98 -3.58
N ARG A 106 11.91 17.37 -2.58
CA ARG A 106 12.31 17.36 -1.17
C ARG A 106 12.06 15.98 -0.56
N ARG A 107 12.89 15.59 0.39
CA ARG A 107 12.69 14.35 1.17
C ARG A 107 11.54 14.52 2.14
N TYR A 108 10.70 13.49 2.23
CA TYR A 108 9.62 13.36 3.20
C TYR A 108 9.99 12.34 4.28
N LEU A 109 9.74 12.68 5.54
CA LEU A 109 9.94 11.73 6.64
C LEU A 109 8.91 10.60 6.59
N GLY A 110 7.64 10.94 6.36
CA GLY A 110 6.55 9.98 6.10
C GLY A 110 6.44 9.63 4.61
N HIS A 111 5.21 9.59 4.11
CA HIS A 111 4.94 9.38 2.69
C HIS A 111 5.01 10.70 1.91
N ASN A 112 5.69 10.68 0.77
CA ASN A 112 5.61 11.78 -0.18
C ASN A 112 4.26 11.74 -0.93
N PRO A 113 3.85 12.82 -1.60
CA PRO A 113 2.54 12.88 -2.28
C PRO A 113 2.31 11.79 -3.34
N ALA A 114 3.34 11.37 -4.07
CA ALA A 114 3.24 10.27 -5.04
C ALA A 114 3.08 8.91 -4.34
N GLY A 115 3.83 8.65 -3.27
CA GLY A 115 3.67 7.47 -2.43
C GLY A 115 2.31 7.42 -1.75
N ALA A 116 1.77 8.57 -1.33
CA ALA A 116 0.43 8.68 -0.77
C ALA A 116 -0.66 8.27 -1.80
N ALA A 117 -0.58 8.80 -3.02
CA ALA A 117 -1.49 8.43 -4.10
C ALA A 117 -1.39 6.94 -4.44
N MET A 118 -0.17 6.39 -4.47
CA MET A 118 0.07 4.96 -4.69
C MET A 118 -0.59 4.11 -3.59
N ILE A 119 -0.48 4.49 -2.31
CA ILE A 119 -1.15 3.76 -1.21
C ILE A 119 -2.66 3.77 -1.38
N VAL A 120 -3.24 4.90 -1.74
CA VAL A 120 -4.69 4.99 -2.00
C VAL A 120 -5.09 4.09 -3.16
N ALA A 121 -4.35 4.12 -4.28
CA ALA A 121 -4.61 3.26 -5.44
C ALA A 121 -4.53 1.77 -5.07
N LEU A 122 -3.47 1.35 -4.37
CA LEU A 122 -3.29 -0.03 -3.92
C LEU A 122 -4.43 -0.48 -2.98
N LEU A 123 -4.82 0.35 -2.01
CA LEU A 123 -5.90 0.01 -1.08
C LEU A 123 -7.27 -0.07 -1.78
N LEU A 124 -7.55 0.83 -2.73
CA LEU A 124 -8.80 0.79 -3.51
C LEU A 124 -8.85 -0.47 -4.38
N THR A 125 -7.78 -0.78 -5.11
CA THR A 125 -7.70 -1.97 -5.96
C THR A 125 -7.84 -3.25 -5.13
N LEU A 126 -7.10 -3.37 -4.02
CA LEU A 126 -7.23 -4.52 -3.10
C LEU A 126 -8.63 -4.65 -2.50
N SER A 127 -9.25 -3.53 -2.13
CA SER A 127 -10.63 -3.54 -1.62
C SER A 127 -11.61 -4.04 -2.67
N GLY A 128 -11.45 -3.60 -3.93
CA GLY A 128 -12.26 -4.06 -5.05
C GLY A 128 -12.05 -5.55 -5.32
N THR A 129 -10.79 -5.99 -5.42
CA THR A 129 -10.45 -7.41 -5.63
C THR A 129 -10.99 -8.30 -4.51
N ALA A 130 -10.78 -7.90 -3.25
CA ALA A 130 -11.29 -8.67 -2.11
C ALA A 130 -12.82 -8.71 -2.07
N PHE A 131 -13.48 -7.62 -2.46
CA PHE A 131 -14.94 -7.53 -2.50
C PHE A 131 -15.53 -8.40 -3.61
N THR A 132 -14.99 -8.35 -4.83
CA THR A 132 -15.44 -9.21 -5.93
C THR A 132 -15.20 -10.69 -5.61
N GLY A 133 -14.04 -11.07 -5.09
CA GLY A 133 -13.77 -12.43 -4.66
C GLY A 133 -14.69 -12.90 -3.52
N TRP A 134 -15.04 -12.01 -2.59
CA TRP A 134 -16.02 -12.33 -1.55
C TRP A 134 -17.44 -12.57 -2.11
N LEU A 135 -17.83 -11.81 -3.14
CA LEU A 135 -19.12 -12.03 -3.81
C LEU A 135 -19.16 -13.40 -4.50
N MET A 136 -18.09 -13.74 -5.22
CA MET A 136 -17.99 -14.98 -6.02
C MET A 136 -17.88 -16.23 -5.16
N ALA A 137 -17.39 -16.12 -3.92
CA ALA A 137 -17.22 -17.27 -3.01
C ALA A 137 -18.54 -17.96 -2.62
N GLU A 138 -19.70 -17.31 -2.77
CA GLU A 138 -21.03 -17.85 -2.45
C GLU A 138 -22.08 -17.31 -3.42
N PRO A 139 -22.75 -18.16 -4.22
CA PRO A 139 -23.75 -17.73 -5.21
C PRO A 139 -24.87 -16.87 -4.64
N ASP A 140 -25.31 -17.17 -3.41
CA ASP A 140 -26.37 -16.42 -2.74
C ASP A 140 -26.01 -14.94 -2.50
N ARG A 141 -24.71 -14.60 -2.45
CA ARG A 141 -24.25 -13.22 -2.26
C ARG A 141 -24.44 -12.38 -3.52
N VAL A 142 -24.28 -12.99 -4.68
CA VAL A 142 -24.55 -12.35 -5.98
C VAL A 142 -26.02 -11.99 -6.09
N ALA A 143 -26.92 -12.87 -5.63
CA ALA A 143 -28.34 -12.64 -5.62
C ALA A 143 -28.81 -11.47 -4.71
N MET A 144 -27.97 -11.05 -3.75
CA MET A 144 -28.22 -9.87 -2.90
C MET A 144 -27.92 -8.53 -3.58
N LEU A 145 -27.21 -8.55 -4.70
CA LEU A 145 -26.92 -7.32 -5.44
C LEU A 145 -28.20 -6.80 -6.06
N PRO A 146 -28.49 -5.48 -5.97
CA PRO A 146 -29.57 -4.90 -6.76
C PRO A 146 -29.26 -5.15 -8.25
N ALA A 147 -30.28 -5.50 -9.02
CA ALA A 147 -30.14 -5.69 -10.47
C ALA A 147 -29.34 -4.53 -11.05
N LEU A 148 -28.14 -4.82 -11.56
CA LEU A 148 -27.26 -3.78 -12.11
C LEU A 148 -28.03 -3.10 -13.26
N PRO A 149 -28.11 -1.76 -13.28
CA PRO A 149 -28.76 -1.09 -14.40
C PRO A 149 -28.06 -1.53 -15.68
N GLN A 150 -28.84 -1.91 -16.69
CA GLN A 150 -28.39 -2.45 -17.99
C GLN A 150 -27.43 -1.54 -18.78
N ILE A 151 -26.91 -0.51 -18.17
CA ILE A 151 -25.96 0.46 -18.74
C ILE A 151 -24.59 -0.18 -19.01
N VAL A 152 -24.24 -1.27 -18.29
CA VAL A 152 -22.92 -1.94 -18.42
C VAL A 152 -23.00 -3.21 -19.29
N ALA A 153 -24.19 -3.78 -19.50
CA ALA A 153 -24.39 -5.02 -20.23
C ALA A 153 -24.23 -4.98 -21.78
N PRO A 154 -24.46 -3.86 -22.51
CA PRO A 154 -24.47 -3.91 -23.98
C PRO A 154 -23.11 -3.81 -24.66
N ALA A 155 -22.03 -3.48 -23.97
CA ALA A 155 -20.76 -3.17 -24.63
C ALA A 155 -19.91 -4.42 -24.96
N TRP A 156 -20.20 -5.57 -24.36
CA TRP A 156 -19.35 -6.78 -24.43
C TRP A 156 -20.11 -8.08 -24.69
N ALA A 157 -21.42 -8.02 -24.94
CA ALA A 157 -22.20 -9.20 -25.29
C ALA A 157 -22.04 -9.48 -26.79
N ASP A 158 -21.08 -10.31 -27.17
CA ASP A 158 -21.13 -11.03 -28.42
C ASP A 158 -22.33 -11.98 -28.36
N ASP A 159 -23.22 -11.84 -29.36
CA ASP A 159 -24.52 -12.48 -29.51
C ASP A 159 -24.34 -13.94 -29.97
N ASP A 160 -23.69 -14.78 -29.18
CA ASP A 160 -23.71 -16.21 -29.36
C ASP A 160 -24.78 -16.80 -28.43
N GLY A 161 -25.91 -17.15 -29.01
CA GLY A 161 -27.20 -17.51 -28.44
C GLY A 161 -27.23 -18.74 -27.51
N ASP A 162 -26.47 -18.74 -26.45
CA ASP A 162 -26.56 -19.75 -25.42
C ASP A 162 -27.41 -19.23 -24.25
N GLU A 163 -28.40 -20.01 -23.92
CA GLU A 163 -29.47 -19.85 -22.92
C GLU A 163 -28.90 -19.87 -21.46
N TYR A 164 -27.90 -19.02 -21.15
CA TYR A 164 -27.45 -18.78 -19.79
C TYR A 164 -28.40 -17.77 -19.13
N GLY A 165 -29.05 -18.17 -18.04
CA GLY A 165 -29.91 -17.28 -17.24
C GLY A 165 -29.14 -16.03 -16.79
N GLU A 166 -29.86 -14.93 -16.47
CA GLU A 166 -29.26 -13.63 -16.04
C GLU A 166 -28.22 -13.78 -14.91
N GLY A 167 -28.27 -14.85 -14.10
CA GLY A 167 -27.29 -15.17 -13.07
C GLY A 167 -25.88 -15.46 -13.62
N GLY A 168 -25.75 -16.28 -14.67
CA GLY A 168 -24.47 -16.62 -15.25
C GLY A 168 -23.71 -15.39 -15.80
N LYS A 169 -24.41 -14.47 -16.46
CA LYS A 169 -23.79 -13.24 -16.98
C LYS A 169 -23.23 -12.32 -15.90
N VAL A 170 -23.82 -12.32 -14.70
CA VAL A 170 -23.29 -11.52 -13.57
C VAL A 170 -22.07 -12.18 -12.96
N GLU A 171 -22.06 -13.52 -12.87
CA GLU A 171 -20.90 -14.28 -12.37
C GLU A 171 -19.70 -14.11 -13.30
N ASP A 172 -19.87 -14.26 -14.62
CA ASP A 172 -18.82 -14.04 -15.63
C ASP A 172 -18.24 -12.62 -15.55
N ALA A 173 -19.13 -11.61 -15.42
CA ALA A 173 -18.68 -10.21 -15.29
C ALA A 173 -17.91 -9.95 -13.97
N LEU A 174 -18.29 -10.60 -12.87
CA LEU A 174 -17.56 -10.49 -11.60
C LEU A 174 -16.18 -11.14 -11.69
N GLU A 175 -16.07 -12.29 -12.37
CA GLU A 175 -14.79 -12.96 -12.60
C GLU A 175 -13.86 -12.06 -13.44
N GLU A 176 -14.33 -11.51 -14.54
CA GLU A 176 -13.55 -10.59 -15.39
C GLU A 176 -13.10 -9.34 -14.62
N ILE A 177 -13.97 -8.75 -13.80
CA ILE A 177 -13.63 -7.61 -12.94
C ILE A 177 -12.57 -8.02 -11.91
N HIS A 178 -12.74 -9.17 -11.26
CA HIS A 178 -11.79 -9.66 -10.26
C HIS A 178 -10.40 -9.87 -10.87
N GLU A 179 -10.31 -10.54 -12.00
CA GLU A 179 -9.06 -10.78 -12.73
C GLU A 179 -8.42 -9.46 -13.18
N THR A 180 -9.21 -8.55 -13.74
CA THR A 180 -8.72 -7.23 -14.16
C THR A 180 -8.14 -6.45 -12.97
N LEU A 181 -8.81 -6.44 -11.82
CA LEU A 181 -8.32 -5.78 -10.61
C LEU A 181 -7.06 -6.48 -10.08
N ALA A 182 -6.98 -7.82 -10.12
CA ALA A 182 -5.80 -8.57 -9.71
C ALA A 182 -4.60 -8.25 -10.61
N ASN A 183 -4.80 -8.19 -11.92
CA ASN A 183 -3.77 -7.79 -12.89
C ASN A 183 -3.33 -6.34 -12.69
N LEU A 184 -4.28 -5.42 -12.47
CA LEU A 184 -3.98 -4.03 -12.11
C LEU A 184 -3.16 -3.94 -10.82
N MET A 185 -3.46 -4.78 -9.84
CA MET A 185 -2.72 -4.83 -8.58
C MET A 185 -1.25 -5.21 -8.80
N LEU A 186 -0.95 -6.16 -9.69
CA LEU A 186 0.45 -6.49 -10.06
C LEU A 186 1.18 -5.29 -10.67
N VAL A 187 0.53 -4.57 -11.59
CA VAL A 187 1.10 -3.37 -12.21
C VAL A 187 1.38 -2.31 -11.14
N LEU A 188 0.42 -2.06 -10.25
CA LEU A 188 0.59 -1.10 -9.17
C LEU A 188 1.69 -1.54 -8.18
N ALA A 189 1.79 -2.83 -7.86
CA ALA A 189 2.85 -3.36 -7.01
C ALA A 189 4.24 -3.17 -7.65
N ALA A 190 4.38 -3.44 -8.95
CA ALA A 190 5.62 -3.20 -9.69
C ALA A 190 6.01 -1.72 -9.69
N LEU A 191 5.04 -0.82 -9.94
CA LEU A 191 5.24 0.63 -9.88
C LEU A 191 5.60 1.10 -8.45
N HIS A 192 4.97 0.50 -7.43
CA HIS A 192 5.30 0.78 -6.04
C HIS A 192 6.75 0.40 -5.71
N VAL A 193 7.16 -0.80 -6.05
CA VAL A 193 8.55 -1.27 -5.86
C VAL A 193 9.53 -0.37 -6.63
N GLY A 194 9.24 -0.04 -7.88
CA GLY A 194 10.04 0.89 -8.69
C GLY A 194 10.17 2.27 -8.03
N GLY A 195 9.06 2.80 -7.50
CA GLY A 195 9.04 4.07 -6.77
C GLY A 195 9.87 4.03 -5.47
N VAL A 196 9.80 2.91 -4.73
CA VAL A 196 10.63 2.69 -3.52
C VAL A 196 12.11 2.65 -3.87
N VAL A 197 12.49 1.93 -4.93
CA VAL A 197 13.89 1.86 -5.40
C VAL A 197 14.37 3.24 -5.82
N LEU A 198 13.61 3.95 -6.64
CA LEU A 198 13.96 5.29 -7.11
C LEU A 198 14.15 6.27 -5.95
N ALA A 199 13.21 6.30 -5.01
CA ALA A 199 13.30 7.16 -3.83
C ALA A 199 14.48 6.77 -2.93
N SER A 200 14.75 5.47 -2.76
CA SER A 200 15.90 4.96 -1.98
C SER A 200 17.23 5.45 -2.57
N VAL A 201 17.39 5.37 -3.89
CA VAL A 201 18.61 5.82 -4.59
C VAL A 201 18.75 7.35 -4.48
N ARG A 202 17.69 8.10 -4.77
CA ARG A 202 17.73 9.57 -4.79
C ARG A 202 17.99 10.19 -3.43
N HIS A 203 17.34 9.66 -2.40
CA HIS A 203 17.51 10.18 -1.04
C HIS A 203 18.62 9.46 -0.25
N ARG A 204 19.36 8.54 -0.89
CA ARG A 204 20.43 7.73 -0.25
C ARG A 204 19.97 7.10 1.06
N GLU A 205 18.75 6.54 1.05
CA GLU A 205 18.11 5.95 2.20
C GLU A 205 17.51 4.58 1.82
N ASN A 206 17.73 3.53 2.61
CA ASN A 206 17.15 2.22 2.33
C ASN A 206 15.72 2.15 2.88
N LEU A 207 14.73 2.43 2.01
CA LEU A 207 13.31 2.45 2.39
C LEU A 207 12.75 1.04 2.65
N ALA A 208 13.26 0.00 1.99
CA ALA A 208 12.88 -1.38 2.27
C ALA A 208 13.32 -1.79 3.68
N ARG A 209 14.58 -1.46 4.07
CA ARG A 209 15.06 -1.67 5.43
C ARG A 209 14.23 -0.87 6.45
N ALA A 210 13.88 0.37 6.13
CA ALA A 210 13.04 1.19 6.99
C ALA A 210 11.68 0.53 7.26
N MET A 211 11.12 -0.20 6.28
CA MET A 211 9.86 -0.95 6.46
C MET A 211 10.05 -2.23 7.30
N ILE A 212 11.27 -2.71 7.49
CA ILE A 212 11.58 -3.82 8.39
C ILE A 212 11.87 -3.31 9.81
N THR A 213 12.74 -2.30 9.95
CA THR A 213 13.20 -1.79 11.25
C THR A 213 12.24 -0.77 11.89
N GLY A 214 11.48 -0.06 11.08
CA GLY A 214 10.65 1.07 11.49
C GLY A 214 11.41 2.41 11.51
N GLU A 215 12.70 2.41 11.22
CA GLU A 215 13.60 3.56 11.39
C GLU A 215 14.06 4.12 10.06
N LYS A 216 14.11 5.44 9.99
CA LYS A 216 14.67 6.23 8.89
C LYS A 216 15.82 7.08 9.41
N ARG A 217 16.65 7.57 8.50
CA ARG A 217 17.68 8.56 8.82
C ARG A 217 17.06 9.77 9.54
N ALA A 218 17.78 10.35 10.50
CA ALA A 218 17.36 11.55 11.22
C ALA A 218 16.89 12.66 10.28
N ALA A 219 15.98 13.50 10.78
CA ALA A 219 15.48 14.63 10.03
C ALA A 219 16.57 15.67 9.79
N GLU A 220 16.62 16.19 8.58
CA GLU A 220 17.46 17.34 8.18
C GLU A 220 16.60 18.61 8.04
N PRO A 221 17.19 19.81 8.11
CA PRO A 221 16.44 21.08 8.07
C PRO A 221 15.59 21.26 6.81
N CYS A 222 15.92 20.57 5.71
CA CYS A 222 15.19 20.66 4.44
C CYS A 222 14.10 19.58 4.28
N ASP A 223 13.95 18.64 5.23
CA ASP A 223 12.97 17.56 5.17
C ASP A 223 11.56 18.06 5.48
N ILE A 224 10.57 17.37 4.91
CA ILE A 224 9.15 17.64 5.16
C ILE A 224 8.62 16.56 6.14
N ALA A 225 8.03 17.01 7.25
CA ALA A 225 7.47 16.15 8.30
C ALA A 225 5.98 15.83 8.05
#